data_36631d505a1ba355cc442a34f022af72
#
_entry.id   36631d505a1ba355cc442a34f022af72
#
_cell.length_a   1.000
_cell.length_b   1.000
_cell.length_c   1.000
_cell.angle_alpha   90.00
_cell.angle_beta   90.00
_cell.angle_gamma   90.00
#
_symmetry.space_group_name_H-M   'P 1'
#
loop_
_entity.id
_entity.type
_entity.pdbx_description
1 polymer ?
#
loop_
_entity_poly.entity_id
_entity_poly.type
_entity_poly.pdbx_seq_one_letter_code
_entity_poly.pdbx_strand_id
1 'polypeptide(L)'
;MQKRFSVAAAILSGAFIALSSTIAQAADGTITINGVITDTTCSINGKASGTQADISVLLPTVTAGSLASAGTTAGTSNLGDIKLTLSGCTGAATKAVARFENGPTVDQASGNLVNKAVTTPATNVQVRLLNVNMQPINILTNANNDLATNGATIASGAATLNYFAQYYATGKAAVGNVTTSAQYTMTYQ
;
A
#
# COMPACT_ATOMS: atom_id res chain seq x y z
N MET A 1 -39.65 -70.71 -71.56
CA MET A 1 -39.89 -69.25 -71.50
C MET A 1 -39.32 -68.80 -70.14
N GLN A 2 -38.15 -68.28 -70.16
CA GLN A 2 -37.42 -67.87 -68.97
C GLN A 2 -37.52 -66.37 -68.77
N LYS A 3 -38.08 -65.92 -67.67
CA LYS A 3 -38.07 -64.51 -67.25
C LYS A 3 -36.90 -64.30 -66.29
N ARG A 4 -35.99 -63.44 -66.71
CA ARG A 4 -34.86 -63.00 -65.93
C ARG A 4 -35.28 -61.83 -65.02
N PHE A 5 -35.17 -61.95 -63.74
CA PHE A 5 -35.32 -60.88 -62.75
C PHE A 5 -33.95 -60.22 -62.52
N SER A 6 -33.86 -58.97 -62.84
CA SER A 6 -32.69 -58.13 -62.49
C SER A 6 -32.86 -57.57 -61.03
N VAL A 7 -31.94 -57.91 -60.18
CA VAL A 7 -31.90 -57.34 -58.84
C VAL A 7 -31.07 -56.07 -58.88
N ALA A 8 -31.70 -54.93 -58.63
CA ALA A 8 -31.02 -53.66 -58.46
C ALA A 8 -30.55 -53.53 -57.00
N ALA A 9 -29.22 -53.49 -56.80
CA ALA A 9 -28.62 -53.21 -55.52
C ALA A 9 -28.57 -51.70 -55.27
N ALA A 10 -29.35 -51.24 -54.32
CA ALA A 10 -29.29 -49.86 -53.85
C ALA A 10 -28.19 -49.72 -52.79
N ILE A 11 -27.14 -48.95 -53.08
CA ILE A 11 -26.08 -48.58 -52.17
C ILE A 11 -26.54 -47.37 -51.36
N LEU A 12 -26.91 -47.56 -50.10
CA LEU A 12 -27.12 -46.48 -49.15
C LEU A 12 -25.77 -45.94 -48.69
N SER A 13 -25.37 -44.78 -49.22
CA SER A 13 -24.22 -44.01 -48.71
C SER A 13 -24.65 -43.26 -47.47
N GLY A 14 -24.33 -43.82 -46.29
CA GLY A 14 -24.48 -43.12 -45.01
C GLY A 14 -23.46 -42.02 -44.88
N ALA A 15 -23.89 -40.78 -44.94
CA ALA A 15 -23.08 -39.61 -44.62
C ALA A 15 -22.93 -39.53 -43.11
N PHE A 16 -21.76 -39.87 -42.57
CA PHE A 16 -21.38 -39.58 -41.20
C PHE A 16 -21.11 -38.07 -41.09
N ILE A 17 -22.06 -37.32 -40.55
CA ILE A 17 -21.85 -35.93 -40.12
C ILE A 17 -21.13 -36.01 -38.77
N ALA A 18 -19.81 -35.80 -38.78
CA ALA A 18 -19.04 -35.62 -37.58
C ALA A 18 -19.43 -34.28 -36.95
N LEU A 19 -20.28 -34.32 -35.92
CA LEU A 19 -20.47 -33.14 -35.04
C LEU A 19 -19.19 -32.89 -34.28
N SER A 20 -18.35 -32.02 -34.77
CA SER A 20 -17.26 -31.42 -34.00
C SER A 20 -17.87 -30.52 -32.93
N SER A 21 -18.07 -31.04 -31.72
CA SER A 21 -18.39 -30.22 -30.56
C SER A 21 -17.20 -29.31 -30.28
N THR A 22 -17.29 -28.05 -30.66
CA THR A 22 -16.38 -27.02 -30.20
C THR A 22 -16.60 -26.88 -28.70
N ILE A 23 -15.62 -27.33 -27.92
CA ILE A 23 -15.59 -27.06 -26.48
C ILE A 23 -15.45 -25.55 -26.37
N ALA A 24 -16.52 -24.84 -26.10
CA ALA A 24 -16.50 -23.44 -25.76
C ALA A 24 -15.80 -23.35 -24.39
N GLN A 25 -14.54 -22.97 -24.39
CA GLN A 25 -13.79 -22.69 -23.16
C GLN A 25 -14.31 -21.37 -22.63
N ALA A 26 -15.14 -21.43 -21.61
CA ALA A 26 -15.57 -20.24 -20.89
C ALA A 26 -14.38 -19.70 -20.08
N ALA A 27 -14.16 -18.39 -20.10
CA ALA A 27 -13.17 -17.77 -19.22
C ALA A 27 -13.65 -17.92 -17.77
N ASP A 28 -12.72 -18.30 -16.87
CA ASP A 28 -13.03 -18.50 -15.46
C ASP A 28 -13.46 -17.22 -14.74
N GLY A 29 -13.06 -16.04 -15.27
CA GLY A 29 -13.44 -14.75 -14.70
C GLY A 29 -12.82 -13.57 -15.45
N THR A 30 -13.18 -12.38 -15.01
CA THR A 30 -12.67 -11.10 -15.53
C THR A 30 -12.05 -10.32 -14.38
N ILE A 31 -10.82 -9.81 -14.55
CA ILE A 31 -10.17 -8.86 -13.66
C ILE A 31 -10.45 -7.47 -14.22
N THR A 32 -11.22 -6.67 -13.48
CA THR A 32 -11.47 -5.28 -13.84
C THR A 32 -10.48 -4.39 -13.12
N ILE A 33 -9.74 -3.56 -13.87
CA ILE A 33 -8.75 -2.63 -13.34
C ILE A 33 -9.26 -1.22 -13.62
N ASN A 34 -9.47 -0.45 -12.57
CA ASN A 34 -9.83 0.96 -12.63
C ASN A 34 -8.67 1.79 -12.08
N GLY A 35 -8.36 2.90 -12.72
CA GLY A 35 -7.33 3.84 -12.30
C GLY A 35 -7.73 5.26 -12.68
N VAL A 36 -7.20 6.23 -11.95
CA VAL A 36 -7.37 7.65 -12.23
C VAL A 36 -5.99 8.27 -12.40
N ILE A 37 -5.82 9.07 -13.44
CA ILE A 37 -4.65 9.91 -13.64
C ILE A 37 -5.11 11.34 -13.35
N THR A 38 -4.38 12.03 -12.46
CA THR A 38 -4.67 13.41 -12.08
C THR A 38 -3.53 14.33 -12.52
N ASP A 39 -3.85 15.57 -12.80
CA ASP A 39 -2.91 16.65 -13.09
C ASP A 39 -2.53 17.44 -11.82
N THR A 40 -2.98 17.00 -10.65
CA THR A 40 -2.74 17.68 -9.38
C THR A 40 -1.27 17.66 -9.03
N THR A 41 -0.70 18.85 -8.86
CA THR A 41 0.67 19.05 -8.40
C THR A 41 0.67 20.01 -7.21
N CYS A 42 1.45 19.68 -6.18
CA CYS A 42 1.64 20.53 -5.01
C CYS A 42 3.13 20.68 -4.73
N SER A 43 3.52 21.81 -4.17
CA SER A 43 4.79 21.92 -3.44
C SER A 43 4.63 21.27 -2.06
N ILE A 44 5.66 20.56 -1.60
CA ILE A 44 5.67 19.87 -0.30
C ILE A 44 6.74 20.50 0.57
N ASN A 45 6.39 21.05 1.74
CA ASN A 45 7.33 21.74 2.64
C ASN A 45 8.18 22.79 1.91
N GLY A 46 7.60 23.52 0.96
CA GLY A 46 8.28 24.52 0.13
C GLY A 46 9.18 23.96 -0.99
N LYS A 47 9.23 22.64 -1.17
CA LYS A 47 9.92 22.01 -2.29
C LYS A 47 8.96 21.88 -3.47
N ALA A 48 9.42 22.21 -4.66
CA ALA A 48 8.62 22.10 -5.88
C ALA A 48 8.16 20.63 -6.11
N SER A 49 7.05 20.47 -6.81
CA SER A 49 6.56 19.15 -7.24
C SER A 49 7.66 18.36 -7.96
N GLY A 50 7.79 17.08 -7.63
CA GLY A 50 8.85 16.19 -8.15
C GLY A 50 10.20 16.33 -7.46
N THR A 51 10.33 17.23 -6.48
CA THR A 51 11.54 17.36 -5.66
C THR A 51 11.32 16.66 -4.31
N GLN A 52 12.35 15.95 -3.83
CA GLN A 52 12.28 15.28 -2.52
C GLN A 52 12.10 16.31 -1.39
N ALA A 53 11.15 16.03 -0.50
CA ALA A 53 10.90 16.79 0.70
C ALA A 53 11.13 15.91 1.93
N ASP A 54 12.41 15.70 2.25
CA ASP A 54 12.83 14.84 3.36
C ASP A 54 12.47 15.47 4.71
N ILE A 55 12.09 14.61 5.65
CA ILE A 55 11.81 14.96 7.04
C ILE A 55 12.70 14.12 7.94
N SER A 56 13.38 14.76 8.88
CA SER A 56 14.15 14.09 9.93
C SER A 56 13.43 14.24 11.27
N VAL A 57 13.23 13.12 11.95
CA VAL A 57 12.50 13.06 13.23
C VAL A 57 13.38 12.44 14.29
N LEU A 58 13.46 13.08 15.45
CA LEU A 58 14.09 12.53 16.63
C LEU A 58 12.99 12.07 17.61
N LEU A 59 12.91 10.77 17.83
CA LEU A 59 12.02 10.22 18.85
C LEU A 59 12.58 10.47 20.27
N PRO A 60 11.72 10.68 21.26
CA PRO A 60 12.15 10.87 22.62
C PRO A 60 12.87 9.62 23.17
N THR A 61 13.86 9.83 24.00
CA THR A 61 14.54 8.74 24.70
C THR A 61 13.58 8.08 25.70
N VAL A 62 13.50 6.76 25.66
CA VAL A 62 12.66 5.97 26.56
C VAL A 62 13.50 4.92 27.29
N THR A 63 13.04 4.45 28.44
CA THR A 63 13.68 3.34 29.14
C THR A 63 13.29 2.01 28.49
N ALA A 64 14.18 1.03 28.48
CA ALA A 64 13.84 -0.32 27.98
C ALA A 64 12.69 -0.95 28.79
N GLY A 65 12.50 -0.55 30.04
CA GLY A 65 11.38 -0.97 30.88
C GLY A 65 10.00 -0.55 30.34
N SER A 66 9.91 0.56 29.60
CA SER A 66 8.67 0.99 28.95
C SER A 66 8.27 0.08 27.76
N LEU A 67 9.21 -0.75 27.29
CA LEU A 67 9.05 -1.67 26.18
C LEU A 67 9.34 -3.11 26.65
N ALA A 68 8.77 -3.50 27.79
CA ALA A 68 9.10 -4.74 28.50
C ALA A 68 8.54 -6.01 27.85
N SER A 69 7.53 -5.90 26.99
CA SER A 69 6.87 -7.05 26.35
C SER A 69 6.36 -6.71 24.96
N ALA A 70 6.17 -7.72 24.15
CA ALA A 70 5.57 -7.55 22.82
C ALA A 70 4.22 -6.80 22.89
N GLY A 71 4.01 -5.89 21.96
CA GLY A 71 2.83 -5.04 21.89
C GLY A 71 2.89 -3.75 22.69
N THR A 72 3.86 -3.59 23.61
CA THR A 72 4.02 -2.33 24.35
C THR A 72 4.58 -1.22 23.46
N THR A 73 4.20 0.01 23.76
CA THR A 73 4.58 1.19 22.97
C THR A 73 5.05 2.32 23.88
N ALA A 74 5.98 3.12 23.40
CA ALA A 74 6.50 4.28 24.12
C ALA A 74 7.08 5.31 23.13
N GLY A 75 7.38 6.51 23.60
CA GLY A 75 8.18 7.48 22.87
C GLY A 75 7.56 7.89 21.54
N THR A 76 6.33 8.41 21.59
CA THR A 76 5.69 9.00 20.41
C THR A 76 6.32 10.35 20.09
N SER A 77 6.51 10.64 18.80
CA SER A 77 6.92 11.96 18.31
C SER A 77 5.87 13.04 18.61
N ASN A 78 6.27 14.30 18.60
CA ASN A 78 5.34 15.41 18.85
C ASN A 78 4.51 15.73 17.60
N LEU A 79 3.40 16.43 17.82
CA LEU A 79 2.62 16.99 16.72
C LEU A 79 3.48 17.98 15.93
N GLY A 80 3.57 17.78 14.63
CA GLY A 80 4.36 18.61 13.73
C GLY A 80 5.78 18.11 13.46
N ASP A 81 6.26 17.08 14.17
CA ASP A 81 7.56 16.45 13.88
C ASP A 81 7.53 15.78 12.49
N ILE A 82 6.41 15.13 12.14
CA ILE A 82 6.16 14.59 10.80
C ILE A 82 5.01 15.38 10.16
N LYS A 83 5.33 16.56 9.67
CA LYS A 83 4.37 17.46 9.02
C LYS A 83 4.70 17.62 7.55
N LEU A 84 3.70 17.37 6.70
CA LEU A 84 3.74 17.66 5.28
C LEU A 84 2.78 18.83 5.00
N THR A 85 3.34 19.97 4.67
CA THR A 85 2.59 21.15 4.26
C THR A 85 2.55 21.23 2.75
N LEU A 86 1.38 21.06 2.17
CA LEU A 86 1.13 21.21 0.75
C LEU A 86 0.76 22.67 0.45
N SER A 87 1.30 23.22 -0.61
CA SER A 87 1.01 24.57 -1.08
C SER A 87 1.09 24.70 -2.59
N GLY A 88 0.41 25.68 -3.15
CA GLY A 88 0.36 25.89 -4.59
C GLY A 88 -0.19 24.68 -5.34
N CYS A 89 -1.13 23.96 -4.73
CA CYS A 89 -1.76 22.82 -5.37
C CYS A 89 -2.59 23.27 -6.56
N THR A 90 -2.37 22.66 -7.72
CA THR A 90 -3.15 22.86 -8.95
C THR A 90 -3.96 21.60 -9.24
N GLY A 91 -4.86 21.67 -10.23
CA GLY A 91 -5.72 20.54 -10.60
C GLY A 91 -6.99 20.46 -9.74
N ALA A 92 -7.75 19.38 -9.92
CA ALA A 92 -9.10 19.21 -9.37
C ALA A 92 -9.14 18.43 -8.04
N ALA A 93 -8.02 17.97 -7.51
CA ALA A 93 -8.00 17.16 -6.30
C ALA A 93 -8.42 17.97 -5.08
N THR A 94 -9.25 17.34 -4.25
CA THR A 94 -9.82 17.91 -3.02
C THR A 94 -9.23 17.31 -1.74
N LYS A 95 -8.52 16.18 -1.87
CA LYS A 95 -7.87 15.48 -0.76
C LYS A 95 -6.46 15.02 -1.13
N ALA A 96 -5.62 14.89 -0.12
CA ALA A 96 -4.27 14.34 -0.24
C ALA A 96 -3.92 13.46 0.96
N VAL A 97 -3.14 12.41 0.73
CA VAL A 97 -2.53 11.56 1.76
C VAL A 97 -1.10 11.21 1.36
N ALA A 98 -0.21 11.07 2.31
CA ALA A 98 1.11 10.49 2.06
C ALA A 98 1.02 8.98 2.18
N ARG A 99 1.12 8.27 1.07
CA ARG A 99 1.24 6.81 1.05
C ARG A 99 2.69 6.44 1.39
N PHE A 100 2.86 5.66 2.45
CA PHE A 100 4.17 5.13 2.80
C PHE A 100 4.46 3.88 1.97
N GLU A 101 5.66 3.82 1.39
CA GLU A 101 6.03 2.78 0.44
C GLU A 101 6.61 1.55 1.16
N ASN A 102 6.30 0.36 0.62
CA ASN A 102 6.90 -0.88 1.08
C ASN A 102 8.37 -0.93 0.62
N GLY A 103 9.28 -0.66 1.53
CA GLY A 103 10.71 -0.61 1.29
C GLY A 103 11.50 -1.60 2.17
N PRO A 104 12.84 -1.59 2.09
CA PRO A 104 13.71 -2.54 2.78
C PRO A 104 13.71 -2.40 4.30
N THR A 105 13.11 -1.34 4.81
CA THR A 105 12.93 -1.08 6.24
C THR A 105 11.58 -1.53 6.78
N VAL A 106 10.67 -1.98 5.92
CA VAL A 106 9.33 -2.43 6.34
C VAL A 106 9.35 -3.91 6.68
N ASP A 107 8.88 -4.22 7.88
CA ASP A 107 8.67 -5.60 8.32
C ASP A 107 7.44 -6.20 7.62
N GLN A 108 7.64 -7.30 6.90
CA GLN A 108 6.61 -7.91 6.04
C GLN A 108 5.52 -8.65 6.84
N ALA A 109 5.70 -8.84 8.14
CA ALA A 109 4.68 -9.45 9.00
C ALA A 109 3.79 -8.41 9.69
N SER A 110 4.38 -7.29 10.14
CA SER A 110 3.68 -6.29 10.93
C SER A 110 3.30 -5.02 10.15
N GLY A 111 4.02 -4.70 9.07
CA GLY A 111 3.89 -3.42 8.38
C GLY A 111 4.52 -2.24 9.12
N ASN A 112 5.27 -2.49 10.19
CA ASN A 112 6.06 -1.49 10.92
C ASN A 112 7.46 -1.35 10.31
N LEU A 113 8.21 -0.36 10.77
CA LEU A 113 9.60 -0.12 10.35
C LEU A 113 10.57 -0.85 11.30
N VAL A 114 11.45 -1.68 10.73
CA VAL A 114 12.49 -2.39 11.49
C VAL A 114 13.64 -1.44 11.89
N ASN A 115 14.25 -1.70 13.03
CA ASN A 115 15.45 -0.97 13.43
C ASN A 115 16.65 -1.37 12.55
N LYS A 116 17.27 -0.38 11.91
CA LYS A 116 18.45 -0.51 11.04
C LYS A 116 19.71 0.16 11.65
N ALA A 117 19.70 0.49 12.92
CA ALA A 117 20.87 1.06 13.57
C ALA A 117 22.07 0.09 13.47
N VAL A 118 23.23 0.61 13.02
CA VAL A 118 24.45 -0.18 12.84
C VAL A 118 25.32 -0.21 14.09
N THR A 119 25.23 0.82 14.94
CA THR A 119 26.01 0.91 16.17
C THR A 119 25.09 0.63 17.35
N THR A 120 25.44 -0.38 18.16
CA THR A 120 24.67 -0.79 19.34
C THR A 120 23.16 -0.74 19.15
N PRO A 121 22.59 -1.53 18.22
CA PRO A 121 21.16 -1.48 17.94
C PRO A 121 20.33 -1.98 19.11
N ALA A 122 19.24 -1.29 19.42
CA ALA A 122 18.19 -1.82 20.29
C ALA A 122 17.56 -3.05 19.63
N THR A 123 17.36 -4.13 20.39
CA THR A 123 16.70 -5.35 19.89
C THR A 123 15.26 -5.41 20.34
N ASN A 124 14.42 -6.16 19.58
CA ASN A 124 12.99 -6.31 19.82
C ASN A 124 12.22 -4.98 19.79
N VAL A 125 12.68 -4.02 18.98
CA VAL A 125 12.05 -2.71 18.78
C VAL A 125 11.85 -2.46 17.30
N GLN A 126 10.66 -2.03 16.95
CA GLN A 126 10.27 -1.47 15.67
C GLN A 126 9.77 -0.03 15.88
N VAL A 127 9.63 0.72 14.80
CA VAL A 127 8.93 2.00 14.80
C VAL A 127 7.67 1.85 13.98
N ARG A 128 6.53 2.22 14.56
CA ARG A 128 5.26 2.29 13.82
C ARG A 128 4.92 3.74 13.50
N LEU A 129 4.31 3.94 12.35
CA LEU A 129 3.74 5.23 11.97
C LEU A 129 2.29 5.29 12.46
N LEU A 130 1.84 6.50 12.81
CA LEU A 130 0.48 6.74 13.23
C LEU A 130 -0.10 7.89 12.40
N ASN A 131 -1.40 7.82 12.14
CA ASN A 131 -2.14 8.92 11.51
C ASN A 131 -2.46 10.04 12.53
N VAL A 132 -3.11 11.09 12.08
CA VAL A 132 -3.50 12.25 12.91
C VAL A 132 -4.39 11.87 14.11
N ASN A 133 -5.11 10.76 14.02
CA ASN A 133 -5.96 10.22 15.09
C ASN A 133 -5.22 9.23 16.00
N MET A 134 -3.90 9.17 15.92
CA MET A 134 -3.04 8.25 16.68
C MET A 134 -3.30 6.76 16.41
N GLN A 135 -3.90 6.44 15.25
CA GLN A 135 -4.14 5.06 14.83
C GLN A 135 -2.91 4.53 14.08
N PRO A 136 -2.46 3.30 14.38
CA PRO A 136 -1.31 2.72 13.71
C PRO A 136 -1.59 2.48 12.22
N ILE A 137 -0.67 2.98 11.40
CA ILE A 137 -0.68 2.76 9.95
C ILE A 137 0.04 1.46 9.66
N ASN A 138 -0.62 0.54 8.96
CA ASN A 138 0.06 -0.61 8.38
C ASN A 138 0.53 -0.25 6.98
N ILE A 139 1.85 -0.17 6.78
CA ILE A 139 2.45 0.26 5.51
C ILE A 139 2.12 -0.72 4.36
N LEU A 140 1.98 -2.02 4.65
CA LEU A 140 1.72 -3.04 3.63
C LEU A 140 0.29 -2.97 3.07
N THR A 141 -0.67 -2.75 3.96
CA THR A 141 -2.10 -2.75 3.62
C THR A 141 -2.68 -1.35 3.47
N ASN A 142 -1.92 -0.31 3.85
CA ASN A 142 -2.37 1.09 3.96
C ASN A 142 -3.55 1.28 4.92
N ALA A 143 -3.79 0.34 5.85
CA ALA A 143 -4.83 0.47 6.87
C ALA A 143 -4.59 1.73 7.71
N ASN A 144 -5.67 2.45 8.03
CA ASN A 144 -5.69 3.73 8.74
C ASN A 144 -4.95 4.88 8.03
N ASN A 145 -4.69 4.75 6.72
CA ASN A 145 -4.06 5.77 5.88
C ASN A 145 -4.67 5.84 4.48
N ASP A 146 -5.92 5.45 4.33
CA ASP A 146 -6.62 5.54 3.05
C ASP A 146 -7.02 7.00 2.73
N LEU A 147 -7.02 7.33 1.45
CA LEU A 147 -7.27 8.71 0.99
C LEU A 147 -8.69 9.19 1.29
N ALA A 148 -9.68 8.30 1.23
CA ALA A 148 -11.08 8.68 1.40
C ALA A 148 -11.39 9.13 2.83
N THR A 149 -10.89 8.40 3.84
CA THR A 149 -11.18 8.65 5.27
C THR A 149 -10.08 9.41 5.99
N ASN A 150 -8.81 9.20 5.63
CA ASN A 150 -7.66 9.78 6.30
C ASN A 150 -6.99 10.93 5.52
N GLY A 151 -7.42 11.17 4.27
CA GLY A 151 -6.87 12.24 3.44
C GLY A 151 -7.17 13.62 4.01
N ALA A 152 -6.15 14.49 4.04
CA ALA A 152 -6.31 15.90 4.36
C ALA A 152 -7.02 16.65 3.23
N THR A 153 -7.96 17.52 3.59
CA THR A 153 -8.66 18.34 2.60
C THR A 153 -7.74 19.40 2.02
N ILE A 154 -7.69 19.49 0.70
CA ILE A 154 -7.02 20.57 -0.02
C ILE A 154 -8.02 21.73 -0.11
N ALA A 155 -7.72 22.83 0.56
CA ALA A 155 -8.53 24.03 0.53
C ALA A 155 -7.67 25.21 0.06
N SER A 156 -8.18 25.99 -0.89
CA SER A 156 -7.45 27.14 -1.47
C SER A 156 -6.02 26.80 -1.92
N GLY A 157 -5.85 25.61 -2.50
CA GLY A 157 -4.55 25.16 -3.00
C GLY A 157 -3.54 24.77 -1.91
N ALA A 158 -3.99 24.48 -0.67
CA ALA A 158 -3.12 24.09 0.44
C ALA A 158 -3.74 22.97 1.27
N ALA A 159 -2.88 22.17 1.91
CA ALA A 159 -3.28 21.16 2.90
C ALA A 159 -2.15 20.93 3.90
N THR A 160 -2.48 20.39 5.07
CA THR A 160 -1.49 19.98 6.07
C THR A 160 -1.80 18.56 6.51
N LEU A 161 -0.80 17.69 6.38
CA LEU A 161 -0.85 16.32 6.87
C LEU A 161 0.07 16.21 8.08
N ASN A 162 -0.41 15.57 9.14
CA ASN A 162 0.39 15.27 10.32
C ASN A 162 0.38 13.76 10.55
N TYR A 163 1.56 13.22 10.80
CA TYR A 163 1.78 11.85 11.18
C TYR A 163 2.62 11.80 12.45
N PHE A 164 2.69 10.62 13.06
CA PHE A 164 3.55 10.40 14.21
C PHE A 164 4.35 9.12 14.00
N ALA A 165 5.47 9.03 14.71
CA ALA A 165 6.25 7.82 14.85
C ALA A 165 6.31 7.43 16.31
N GLN A 166 6.31 6.12 16.61
CA GLN A 166 6.29 5.61 17.97
C GLN A 166 7.05 4.30 18.04
N TYR A 167 7.82 4.08 19.12
CA TYR A 167 8.42 2.78 19.37
C TYR A 167 7.35 1.72 19.65
N TYR A 168 7.57 0.56 19.10
CA TYR A 168 6.75 -0.63 19.27
C TYR A 168 7.64 -1.82 19.62
N ALA A 169 7.36 -2.51 20.72
CA ALA A 169 8.11 -3.68 21.14
C ALA A 169 7.57 -4.96 20.48
N THR A 170 8.47 -5.74 19.89
CA THR A 170 8.16 -7.09 19.37
C THR A 170 8.47 -8.20 20.40
N GLY A 171 9.07 -7.81 21.52
CA GLY A 171 9.43 -8.62 22.66
C GLY A 171 10.01 -7.71 23.75
N LYS A 172 10.68 -8.24 24.77
CA LYS A 172 11.39 -7.42 25.75
C LYS A 172 12.53 -6.66 25.05
N ALA A 173 12.43 -5.33 25.02
CA ALA A 173 13.43 -4.48 24.38
C ALA A 173 14.76 -4.50 25.14
N ALA A 174 15.88 -4.48 24.40
CA ALA A 174 17.19 -4.19 24.94
C ALA A 174 17.57 -2.73 24.66
N VAL A 175 18.43 -2.18 25.50
CA VAL A 175 18.99 -0.83 25.32
C VAL A 175 19.81 -0.75 24.04
N GLY A 176 19.74 0.39 23.36
CA GLY A 176 20.49 0.62 22.14
C GLY A 176 19.89 1.72 21.27
N ASN A 177 20.48 1.92 20.13
CA ASN A 177 20.06 2.91 19.15
C ASN A 177 18.93 2.38 18.26
N VAL A 178 18.07 3.29 17.84
CA VAL A 178 17.02 3.01 16.84
C VAL A 178 17.19 3.98 15.68
N THR A 179 17.34 3.44 14.48
CA THR A 179 17.38 4.19 13.21
C THR A 179 16.56 3.46 12.19
N THR A 180 15.68 4.17 11.52
CA THR A 180 14.88 3.63 10.43
C THR A 180 14.47 4.74 9.47
N SER A 181 13.86 4.39 8.35
CA SER A 181 13.31 5.34 7.39
C SER A 181 12.09 4.76 6.69
N ALA A 182 11.22 5.61 6.21
CA ALA A 182 10.14 5.26 5.30
C ALA A 182 10.16 6.22 4.11
N GLN A 183 9.96 5.69 2.92
CA GLN A 183 9.67 6.51 1.74
C GLN A 183 8.18 6.79 1.67
N TYR A 184 7.80 7.90 1.08
CA TYR A 184 6.40 8.23 0.86
C TYR A 184 6.19 8.84 -0.53
N THR A 185 4.99 8.63 -1.05
CA THR A 185 4.48 9.25 -2.28
C THR A 185 3.14 9.91 -1.98
N MET A 186 2.91 11.10 -2.52
CA MET A 186 1.63 11.77 -2.35
C MET A 186 0.58 11.15 -3.27
N THR A 187 -0.60 10.89 -2.69
CA THR A 187 -1.78 10.43 -3.43
C THR A 187 -2.88 11.47 -3.28
N TYR A 188 -3.58 11.74 -4.37
CA TYR A 188 -4.59 12.81 -4.48
C TYR A 188 -5.93 12.26 -4.99
N GLN A 189 -7.03 12.90 -4.58
CA GLN A 189 -8.40 12.61 -5.04
C GLN A 189 -9.20 13.90 -5.20
#